data_f517e4ce35ad993c871956b251aac08f
#
_entry.id   f517e4ce35ad993c871956b251aac08f
#
_cell.length_a   1.000
_cell.length_b   1.000
_cell.length_c   1.000
_cell.angle_alpha   90.00
_cell.angle_beta   90.00
_cell.angle_gamma   90.00
#
_symmetry.space_group_name_H-M   'P 1'
#
loop_
_entity.id
_entity.type
_entity.pdbx_description
1 polymer ?
#
loop_
_entity_poly.entity_id
_entity_poly.type
_entity_poly.pdbx_seq_one_letter_code
_entity_poly.pdbx_strand_id
1 'polypeptide(L)'
;MISIKIFTFNAYSENTYVLYDETKECVIIDPGMYDGAEQNELATFIKAEALKPVLLLNTHCHLDHIFGNKFVFDTWGLKPQFHPGELPILQAVPGYAPQMGFTRYELSPEPDTFLSEKGTISFGNSTLQLIFVPGHSPAHLCFYNKADRFLIGGDVLFYGSIGRTDLPGGNHQQLIQNIKEKLFVLPDDCKVYPGHGPATTIGFEKQHNPFF
;
A
#
# COMPACT_ATOMS: atom_id res chain seq x y z
N MET A 1 16.12 -2.89 -12.41
CA MET A 1 15.03 -1.86 -12.48
C MET A 1 13.72 -2.54 -12.17
N ILE A 2 12.90 -1.92 -11.33
CA ILE A 2 11.59 -2.44 -10.95
C ILE A 2 10.53 -1.93 -11.93
N SER A 3 9.74 -2.85 -12.48
CA SER A 3 8.53 -2.54 -13.22
C SER A 3 7.36 -2.39 -12.26
N ILE A 4 6.49 -1.40 -12.50
CA ILE A 4 5.33 -1.12 -11.67
C ILE A 4 4.07 -1.24 -12.53
N LYS A 5 3.17 -2.15 -12.17
CA LYS A 5 1.81 -2.21 -12.70
C LYS A 5 0.86 -1.67 -11.63
N ILE A 6 -0.01 -0.79 -12.04
CA ILE A 6 -1.04 -0.19 -11.19
C ILE A 6 -2.38 -0.71 -11.67
N PHE A 7 -3.23 -1.09 -10.72
CA PHE A 7 -4.64 -1.34 -10.91
C PHE A 7 -5.41 -0.36 -10.04
N THR A 8 -6.58 0.04 -10.47
CA THR A 8 -7.48 0.85 -9.65
C THR A 8 -8.74 0.05 -9.42
N PHE A 9 -8.96 -0.36 -8.18
CA PHE A 9 -10.01 -1.29 -7.79
C PHE A 9 -11.00 -0.66 -6.81
N ASN A 10 -12.07 -1.39 -6.59
CA ASN A 10 -13.16 -1.12 -5.66
C ASN A 10 -13.85 0.26 -5.79
N ALA A 11 -14.91 0.48 -5.00
CA ALA A 11 -15.71 1.70 -5.04
C ALA A 11 -14.98 2.96 -4.55
N TYR A 12 -13.83 2.79 -3.85
CA TYR A 12 -12.99 3.90 -3.38
C TYR A 12 -11.90 4.28 -4.38
N SER A 13 -11.79 3.54 -5.51
CA SER A 13 -10.74 3.75 -6.53
C SER A 13 -9.33 3.63 -5.92
N GLU A 14 -9.14 2.59 -5.09
CA GLU A 14 -7.85 2.28 -4.48
C GLU A 14 -6.86 1.78 -5.55
N ASN A 15 -5.60 2.14 -5.41
CA ASN A 15 -4.50 1.75 -6.28
C ASN A 15 -3.74 0.55 -5.71
N THR A 16 -4.02 -0.62 -6.23
CA THR A 16 -3.25 -1.86 -5.99
C THR A 16 -1.99 -1.87 -6.86
N TYR A 17 -0.85 -2.22 -6.28
CA TYR A 17 0.43 -2.26 -6.98
C TYR A 17 0.99 -3.67 -7.12
N VAL A 18 1.50 -3.99 -8.32
CA VAL A 18 2.35 -5.16 -8.55
C VAL A 18 3.73 -4.66 -8.96
N LEU A 19 4.73 -4.91 -8.12
CA LEU A 19 6.13 -4.59 -8.38
C LEU A 19 6.86 -5.87 -8.78
N TYR A 20 7.63 -5.82 -9.86
CA TYR A 20 8.40 -6.99 -10.33
C TYR A 20 9.68 -6.57 -11.04
N ASP A 21 10.65 -7.47 -11.08
CA ASP A 21 11.90 -7.26 -11.80
C ASP A 21 12.16 -8.35 -12.86
N GLU A 22 13.37 -8.39 -13.38
CA GLU A 22 13.77 -9.33 -14.43
C GLU A 22 13.75 -10.79 -14.01
N THR A 23 13.74 -11.08 -12.71
CA THR A 23 13.62 -12.45 -12.16
C THR A 23 12.22 -13.02 -12.28
N LYS A 24 11.23 -12.17 -12.59
CA LYS A 24 9.80 -12.46 -12.56
C LYS A 24 9.22 -12.67 -11.15
N GLU A 25 9.99 -12.58 -10.09
CA GLU A 25 9.42 -12.46 -8.76
C GLU A 25 8.70 -11.14 -8.60
N CYS A 26 7.53 -11.16 -7.96
CA CYS A 26 6.74 -9.96 -7.76
C CYS A 26 6.15 -9.84 -6.35
N VAL A 27 5.89 -8.59 -5.98
CA VAL A 27 5.23 -8.21 -4.74
C VAL A 27 3.88 -7.60 -5.09
N ILE A 28 2.83 -8.01 -4.39
CA ILE A 28 1.50 -7.40 -4.46
C ILE A 28 1.36 -6.50 -3.24
N ILE A 29 1.03 -5.22 -3.47
CA ILE A 29 0.88 -4.23 -2.40
C ILE A 29 -0.53 -3.68 -2.43
N ASP A 30 -1.17 -3.66 -1.26
CA ASP A 30 -2.52 -3.16 -1.01
C ASP A 30 -3.54 -3.74 -2.02
N PRO A 31 -3.81 -5.05 -1.99
CA PRO A 31 -4.75 -5.65 -2.92
C PRO A 31 -6.19 -5.24 -2.60
N GLY A 32 -6.71 -4.25 -3.34
CA GLY A 32 -8.04 -3.68 -3.14
C GLY A 32 -9.18 -4.42 -3.84
N MET A 33 -8.94 -5.57 -4.49
CA MET A 33 -9.95 -6.26 -5.27
C MET A 33 -11.12 -6.74 -4.42
N TYR A 34 -12.32 -6.18 -4.67
CA TYR A 34 -13.53 -6.51 -3.93
C TYR A 34 -14.39 -7.58 -4.61
N ASP A 35 -14.36 -7.67 -5.94
CA ASP A 35 -15.17 -8.62 -6.68
C ASP A 35 -14.37 -9.55 -7.59
N GLY A 36 -15.05 -10.59 -8.13
CA GLY A 36 -14.41 -11.59 -8.96
C GLY A 36 -13.88 -11.05 -10.30
N ALA A 37 -14.40 -9.95 -10.82
CA ALA A 37 -13.89 -9.35 -12.04
C ALA A 37 -12.52 -8.69 -11.80
N GLU A 38 -12.40 -7.92 -10.71
CA GLU A 38 -11.15 -7.29 -10.26
C GLU A 38 -10.09 -8.35 -9.88
N GLN A 39 -10.48 -9.41 -9.16
CA GLN A 39 -9.63 -10.55 -8.82
C GLN A 39 -9.08 -11.23 -10.08
N ASN A 40 -9.96 -11.46 -11.08
CA ASN A 40 -9.56 -12.06 -12.34
C ASN A 40 -8.64 -11.18 -13.17
N GLU A 41 -8.81 -9.85 -13.11
CA GLU A 41 -7.93 -8.89 -13.78
C GLU A 41 -6.50 -8.99 -13.25
N LEU A 42 -6.31 -8.97 -11.93
CA LEU A 42 -5.00 -9.15 -11.30
C LEU A 42 -4.38 -10.51 -11.66
N ALA A 43 -5.16 -11.61 -11.50
CA ALA A 43 -4.66 -12.96 -11.76
C ALA A 43 -4.28 -13.16 -13.25
N THR A 44 -5.04 -12.58 -14.16
CA THR A 44 -4.77 -12.64 -15.60
C THR A 44 -3.46 -11.91 -15.94
N PHE A 45 -3.23 -10.74 -15.35
CA PHE A 45 -1.96 -10.01 -15.53
C PHE A 45 -0.77 -10.82 -15.00
N ILE A 46 -0.85 -11.32 -13.77
CA ILE A 46 0.21 -12.15 -13.15
C ILE A 46 0.57 -13.34 -14.05
N LYS A 47 -0.46 -14.03 -14.58
CA LYS A 47 -0.28 -15.15 -15.48
C LYS A 47 0.31 -14.75 -16.84
N ALA A 48 -0.20 -13.69 -17.45
CA ALA A 48 0.24 -13.23 -18.77
C ALA A 48 1.70 -12.80 -18.78
N GLU A 49 2.15 -12.15 -17.69
CA GLU A 49 3.54 -11.72 -17.51
C GLU A 49 4.46 -12.84 -16.97
N ALA A 50 3.90 -14.05 -16.71
CA ALA A 50 4.60 -15.18 -16.09
C ALA A 50 5.27 -14.79 -14.76
N LEU A 51 4.60 -13.95 -13.96
CA LEU A 51 5.12 -13.48 -12.67
C LEU A 51 4.93 -14.53 -11.57
N LYS A 52 5.81 -14.48 -10.58
CA LYS A 52 5.80 -15.31 -9.38
C LYS A 52 5.54 -14.42 -8.16
N PRO A 53 4.31 -14.31 -7.65
CA PRO A 53 4.05 -13.62 -6.40
C PRO A 53 4.81 -14.28 -5.24
N VAL A 54 5.65 -13.49 -4.56
CA VAL A 54 6.48 -13.97 -3.44
C VAL A 54 6.18 -13.23 -2.13
N LEU A 55 5.55 -12.05 -2.21
CA LEU A 55 5.18 -11.24 -1.05
C LEU A 55 3.82 -10.59 -1.26
N LEU A 56 3.05 -10.49 -0.18
CA LEU A 56 1.87 -9.66 -0.03
C LEU A 56 2.15 -8.64 1.05
N LEU A 57 2.09 -7.36 0.72
CA LEU A 57 2.35 -6.25 1.63
C LEU A 57 1.12 -5.37 1.76
N ASN A 58 0.85 -4.85 2.97
CA ASN A 58 -0.07 -3.74 3.13
C ASN A 58 0.65 -2.54 3.72
N THR A 59 0.41 -1.35 3.14
CA THR A 59 0.90 -0.08 3.70
C THR A 59 0.22 0.19 5.03
N HIS A 60 -1.06 -0.10 5.11
CA HIS A 60 -1.93 -0.04 6.28
C HIS A 60 -3.15 -0.95 6.08
N CYS A 61 -4.03 -1.05 7.08
CA CYS A 61 -5.11 -2.03 7.07
C CYS A 61 -6.52 -1.40 6.99
N HIS A 62 -6.69 -0.23 6.35
CA HIS A 62 -8.03 0.22 6.03
C HIS A 62 -8.69 -0.71 5.01
N LEU A 63 -10.00 -0.76 5.06
CA LEU A 63 -10.84 -1.75 4.40
C LEU A 63 -10.54 -1.95 2.92
N ASP A 64 -10.39 -0.86 2.18
CA ASP A 64 -10.20 -0.84 0.74
C ASP A 64 -8.81 -1.32 0.28
N HIS A 65 -7.80 -1.26 1.16
CA HIS A 65 -6.45 -1.76 0.90
C HIS A 65 -6.27 -3.25 1.19
N ILE A 66 -7.27 -3.90 1.79
CA ILE A 66 -7.17 -5.29 2.23
C ILE A 66 -8.24 -6.21 1.65
N PHE A 67 -9.13 -5.71 0.80
CA PHE A 67 -10.22 -6.50 0.23
C PHE A 67 -9.74 -7.78 -0.44
N GLY A 68 -8.63 -7.72 -1.13
CA GLY A 68 -8.06 -8.83 -1.88
C GLY A 68 -7.08 -9.71 -1.09
N ASN A 69 -6.78 -9.42 0.19
CA ASN A 69 -5.83 -10.20 0.97
C ASN A 69 -6.18 -11.71 1.00
N LYS A 70 -7.47 -12.01 1.20
CA LYS A 70 -7.95 -13.40 1.21
C LYS A 70 -7.78 -14.08 -0.14
N PHE A 71 -8.11 -13.41 -1.24
CA PHE A 71 -7.91 -13.92 -2.59
C PHE A 71 -6.44 -14.20 -2.90
N VAL A 72 -5.53 -13.29 -2.52
CA VAL A 72 -4.08 -13.47 -2.69
C VAL A 72 -3.59 -14.67 -1.90
N PHE A 73 -4.06 -14.84 -0.66
CA PHE A 73 -3.73 -16.01 0.15
C PHE A 73 -4.24 -17.32 -0.47
N ASP A 74 -5.49 -17.37 -0.89
CA ASP A 74 -6.08 -18.58 -1.45
C ASP A 74 -5.44 -18.97 -2.78
N THR A 75 -4.99 -17.98 -3.57
CA THR A 75 -4.44 -18.22 -4.91
C THR A 75 -2.95 -18.56 -4.88
N TRP A 76 -2.16 -17.88 -4.03
CA TRP A 76 -0.69 -18.00 -4.01
C TRP A 76 -0.10 -18.39 -2.65
N GLY A 77 -0.94 -18.60 -1.63
CA GLY A 77 -0.47 -18.97 -0.28
C GLY A 77 0.21 -17.86 0.48
N LEU A 78 0.12 -16.61 0.02
CA LEU A 78 0.80 -15.47 0.62
C LEU A 78 -0.07 -14.80 1.68
N LYS A 79 0.42 -14.74 2.91
CA LYS A 79 -0.19 -13.96 3.98
C LYS A 79 0.30 -12.51 3.93
N PRO A 80 -0.54 -11.55 4.33
CA PRO A 80 -0.15 -10.13 4.34
C PRO A 80 0.96 -9.88 5.36
N GLN A 81 1.84 -8.94 5.02
CA GLN A 81 2.83 -8.39 5.94
C GLN A 81 2.62 -6.89 6.06
N PHE A 82 2.49 -6.41 7.28
CA PHE A 82 2.28 -5.01 7.64
C PHE A 82 2.85 -4.75 9.05
N HIS A 83 2.86 -3.51 9.49
CA HIS A 83 3.33 -3.17 10.84
C HIS A 83 2.35 -3.66 11.92
N PRO A 84 2.81 -4.24 13.06
CA PRO A 84 1.93 -4.82 14.08
C PRO A 84 0.88 -3.84 14.64
N GLY A 85 1.15 -2.55 14.63
CA GLY A 85 0.20 -1.52 15.04
C GLY A 85 -1.04 -1.40 14.15
N GLU A 86 -1.05 -2.02 12.95
CA GLU A 86 -2.21 -2.10 12.07
C GLU A 86 -3.13 -3.30 12.37
N LEU A 87 -2.69 -4.26 13.18
CA LEU A 87 -3.49 -5.45 13.48
C LEU A 87 -4.86 -5.13 14.11
N PRO A 88 -4.98 -4.17 15.05
CA PRO A 88 -6.28 -3.77 15.57
C PRO A 88 -7.22 -3.18 14.49
N ILE A 89 -6.66 -2.47 13.50
CA ILE A 89 -7.44 -1.94 12.37
C ILE A 89 -7.98 -3.09 11.53
N LEU A 90 -7.11 -4.05 11.13
CA LEU A 90 -7.50 -5.24 10.40
C LEU A 90 -8.64 -6.01 11.11
N GLN A 91 -8.47 -6.25 12.40
CA GLN A 91 -9.42 -7.01 13.21
C GLN A 91 -10.77 -6.30 13.39
N ALA A 92 -10.81 -4.98 13.29
CA ALA A 92 -12.06 -4.21 13.38
C ALA A 92 -12.90 -4.26 12.08
N VAL A 93 -12.27 -4.50 10.92
CA VAL A 93 -12.93 -4.44 9.60
C VAL A 93 -14.20 -5.29 9.50
N PRO A 94 -14.24 -6.56 9.94
CA PRO A 94 -15.45 -7.38 9.84
C PRO A 94 -16.66 -6.77 10.55
N GLY A 95 -16.43 -5.98 11.59
CA GLY A 95 -17.49 -5.34 12.39
C GLY A 95 -18.17 -4.18 11.66
N TYR A 96 -17.48 -3.48 10.75
CA TYR A 96 -18.04 -2.30 10.09
C TYR A 96 -18.19 -2.43 8.57
N ALA A 97 -17.47 -3.32 7.91
CA ALA A 97 -17.53 -3.47 6.46
C ALA A 97 -18.96 -3.68 5.92
N PRO A 98 -19.81 -4.55 6.52
CA PRO A 98 -21.19 -4.72 6.04
C PRO A 98 -22.03 -3.44 6.19
N GLN A 99 -21.78 -2.64 7.24
CA GLN A 99 -22.48 -1.37 7.48
C GLN A 99 -22.12 -0.31 6.45
N MET A 100 -20.92 -0.40 5.85
CA MET A 100 -20.46 0.45 4.75
C MET A 100 -20.89 -0.06 3.36
N GLY A 101 -21.70 -1.15 3.31
CA GLY A 101 -22.17 -1.74 2.06
C GLY A 101 -21.32 -2.88 1.51
N PHE A 102 -20.21 -3.22 2.15
CA PHE A 102 -19.30 -4.30 1.72
C PHE A 102 -19.68 -5.64 2.36
N THR A 103 -20.87 -6.13 2.02
CA THR A 103 -21.46 -7.35 2.62
C THR A 103 -20.76 -8.64 2.19
N ARG A 104 -19.91 -8.61 1.15
CA ARG A 104 -19.12 -9.74 0.65
C ARG A 104 -17.66 -9.67 1.06
N TYR A 105 -17.31 -8.84 2.06
CA TYR A 105 -15.95 -8.81 2.57
C TYR A 105 -15.54 -10.18 3.10
N GLU A 106 -14.45 -10.69 2.59
CA GLU A 106 -13.83 -11.94 3.04
C GLU A 106 -12.72 -11.62 4.05
N LEU A 107 -12.67 -12.37 5.16
CA LEU A 107 -11.71 -12.14 6.23
C LEU A 107 -10.27 -12.25 5.71
N SER A 108 -9.52 -11.17 5.82
CA SER A 108 -8.07 -11.20 5.59
C SER A 108 -7.41 -12.19 6.55
N PRO A 109 -6.49 -13.04 6.07
CA PRO A 109 -5.67 -13.83 6.99
C PRO A 109 -4.79 -12.90 7.84
N GLU A 110 -4.53 -13.30 9.08
CA GLU A 110 -3.55 -12.62 9.91
C GLU A 110 -2.12 -12.95 9.43
N PRO A 111 -1.17 -12.02 9.60
CA PRO A 111 0.22 -12.21 9.20
C PRO A 111 0.91 -13.28 10.05
N ASP A 112 1.82 -14.04 9.45
CA ASP A 112 2.77 -14.87 10.19
C ASP A 112 3.98 -14.05 10.66
N THR A 113 4.27 -12.93 9.94
CA THR A 113 5.41 -12.06 10.20
C THR A 113 4.98 -10.61 10.08
N PHE A 114 5.37 -9.79 11.03
CA PHE A 114 5.15 -8.34 10.98
C PHE A 114 6.36 -7.60 10.44
N LEU A 115 6.10 -6.46 9.81
CA LEU A 115 7.13 -5.52 9.39
C LEU A 115 7.49 -4.57 10.53
N SER A 116 8.76 -4.19 10.59
CA SER A 116 9.23 -3.20 11.56
C SER A 116 9.18 -1.78 10.98
N GLU A 117 9.33 -0.77 11.84
CA GLU A 117 9.37 0.64 11.44
C GLU A 117 10.51 0.98 10.46
N LYS A 118 11.56 0.19 10.47
CA LYS A 118 12.79 0.37 9.68
C LYS A 118 13.27 -0.97 9.16
N GLY A 119 13.99 -0.94 8.05
CA GLY A 119 14.57 -2.13 7.45
C GLY A 119 14.33 -2.17 5.95
N THR A 120 14.51 -3.35 5.40
CA THR A 120 14.33 -3.59 3.96
C THR A 120 13.57 -4.87 3.72
N ILE A 121 12.85 -4.91 2.62
CA ILE A 121 12.21 -6.10 2.06
C ILE A 121 12.83 -6.35 0.69
N SER A 122 13.12 -7.61 0.37
CA SER A 122 13.71 -7.98 -0.93
C SER A 122 12.83 -8.97 -1.67
N PHE A 123 12.79 -8.84 -2.98
CA PHE A 123 12.21 -9.79 -3.92
C PHE A 123 13.05 -9.78 -5.20
N GLY A 124 13.30 -10.94 -5.77
CA GLY A 124 14.22 -11.06 -6.90
C GLY A 124 15.56 -10.40 -6.60
N ASN A 125 15.98 -9.47 -7.46
CA ASN A 125 17.18 -8.65 -7.29
C ASN A 125 16.89 -7.24 -6.74
N SER A 126 15.67 -7.02 -6.26
CA SER A 126 15.15 -5.70 -5.89
C SER A 126 14.96 -5.58 -4.39
N THR A 127 15.07 -4.35 -3.87
CA THR A 127 14.91 -4.06 -2.44
C THR A 127 14.08 -2.81 -2.22
N LEU A 128 13.16 -2.86 -1.28
CA LEU A 128 12.35 -1.75 -0.79
C LEU A 128 12.77 -1.41 0.64
N GLN A 129 12.99 -0.14 0.93
CA GLN A 129 13.22 0.37 2.29
C GLN A 129 11.87 0.68 2.94
N LEU A 130 11.73 0.33 4.22
CA LEU A 130 10.56 0.65 5.03
C LEU A 130 10.71 2.06 5.59
N ILE A 131 9.67 2.89 5.42
CA ILE A 131 9.56 4.21 6.04
C ILE A 131 8.25 4.23 6.84
N PHE A 132 8.37 4.34 8.16
CA PHE A 132 7.24 4.40 9.08
C PHE A 132 6.67 5.82 9.15
N VAL A 133 5.42 5.99 8.69
CA VAL A 133 4.76 7.30 8.53
C VAL A 133 3.34 7.27 9.13
N PRO A 134 3.19 7.09 10.45
CA PRO A 134 1.89 7.11 11.09
C PRO A 134 1.23 8.50 11.03
N GLY A 135 -0.11 8.51 11.12
CA GLY A 135 -0.91 9.74 11.16
C GLY A 135 -2.20 9.65 10.35
N HIS A 136 -2.20 8.97 9.19
CA HIS A 136 -3.42 8.54 8.50
C HIS A 136 -4.02 7.30 9.18
N SER A 137 -3.19 6.31 9.41
CA SER A 137 -3.44 5.15 10.27
C SER A 137 -2.39 5.09 11.38
N PRO A 138 -2.59 4.29 12.43
CA PRO A 138 -1.70 4.30 13.60
C PRO A 138 -0.28 3.81 13.30
N ALA A 139 -0.09 3.02 12.24
CA ALA A 139 1.20 2.37 11.98
C ALA A 139 1.52 2.20 10.49
N HIS A 140 1.15 3.20 9.70
CA HIS A 140 1.34 3.22 8.26
C HIS A 140 2.81 3.07 7.85
N LEU A 141 3.08 2.20 6.87
CA LEU A 141 4.38 2.03 6.21
C LEU A 141 4.33 2.49 4.75
N CYS A 142 5.35 3.20 4.32
CA CYS A 142 5.63 3.45 2.91
C CYS A 142 6.80 2.57 2.48
N PHE A 143 6.83 2.18 1.19
CA PHE A 143 7.86 1.33 0.62
C PHE A 143 8.68 2.12 -0.41
N TYR A 144 9.94 2.41 -0.09
CA TYR A 144 10.82 3.24 -0.91
C TYR A 144 11.85 2.42 -1.66
N ASN A 145 11.93 2.56 -2.97
CA ASN A 145 13.05 2.07 -3.78
C ASN A 145 14.02 3.21 -4.11
N LYS A 146 15.22 3.12 -3.53
CA LYS A 146 16.26 4.14 -3.70
C LYS A 146 16.89 4.11 -5.10
N ALA A 147 17.01 2.94 -5.71
CA ALA A 147 17.69 2.78 -6.99
C ALA A 147 16.89 3.40 -8.15
N ASP A 148 15.58 3.14 -8.18
CA ASP A 148 14.68 3.64 -9.22
C ASP A 148 13.92 4.91 -8.77
N ARG A 149 14.20 5.44 -7.55
CA ARG A 149 13.66 6.67 -6.97
C ARG A 149 12.14 6.74 -7.00
N PHE A 150 11.49 5.74 -6.41
CA PHE A 150 10.04 5.79 -6.21
C PHE A 150 9.64 5.38 -4.79
N LEU A 151 8.47 5.82 -4.40
CA LEU A 151 7.82 5.54 -3.13
C LEU A 151 6.40 5.01 -3.39
N ILE A 152 6.08 3.84 -2.88
CA ILE A 152 4.68 3.42 -2.69
C ILE A 152 4.24 4.06 -1.37
N GLY A 153 3.40 5.07 -1.47
CA GLY A 153 3.06 5.97 -0.37
C GLY A 153 1.85 5.54 0.43
N GLY A 154 1.01 4.63 -0.10
CA GLY A 154 -0.31 4.39 0.49
C GLY A 154 -1.06 5.71 0.68
N ASP A 155 -1.74 5.86 1.81
CA ASP A 155 -2.59 7.00 2.10
C ASP A 155 -1.90 8.10 2.93
N VAL A 156 -0.65 8.40 2.59
CA VAL A 156 0.12 9.45 3.27
C VAL A 156 0.16 10.74 2.48
N LEU A 157 0.64 10.69 1.23
CA LEU A 157 0.88 11.85 0.38
C LEU A 157 0.26 11.63 -1.00
N PHE A 158 -0.69 12.49 -1.38
CA PHE A 158 -1.39 12.47 -2.65
C PHE A 158 -0.99 13.66 -3.53
N TYR A 159 -1.39 13.62 -4.79
CA TYR A 159 -1.26 14.76 -5.68
C TYR A 159 -2.05 15.97 -5.15
N GLY A 160 -1.34 16.97 -4.64
CA GLY A 160 -1.92 18.19 -4.06
C GLY A 160 -2.73 17.95 -2.78
N SER A 161 -2.54 16.82 -2.08
CA SER A 161 -3.30 16.49 -0.87
C SER A 161 -2.52 15.56 0.06
N ILE A 162 -3.13 15.23 1.20
CA ILE A 162 -2.63 14.25 2.17
C ILE A 162 -3.76 13.30 2.59
N GLY A 163 -3.41 12.18 3.20
CA GLY A 163 -4.38 11.25 3.79
C GLY A 163 -5.24 11.91 4.87
N ARG A 164 -6.50 11.48 4.94
CA ARG A 164 -7.40 11.91 6.04
C ARG A 164 -6.88 11.40 7.38
N THR A 165 -7.25 12.10 8.44
CA THR A 165 -6.74 11.82 9.80
C THR A 165 -7.84 11.77 10.85
N ASP A 166 -9.09 11.65 10.43
CA ASP A 166 -10.29 11.64 11.24
C ASP A 166 -10.83 10.22 11.53
N LEU A 167 -10.15 9.18 11.03
CA LEU A 167 -10.45 7.78 11.32
C LEU A 167 -9.74 7.31 12.61
N PRO A 168 -10.18 6.18 13.21
CA PRO A 168 -9.55 5.64 14.42
C PRO A 168 -8.03 5.46 14.26
N GLY A 169 -7.26 6.04 15.17
CA GLY A 169 -5.79 6.04 15.13
C GLY A 169 -5.17 7.17 14.29
N GLY A 170 -5.99 7.99 13.60
CA GLY A 170 -5.53 9.14 12.83
C GLY A 170 -5.03 10.29 13.71
N ASN A 171 -4.01 11.01 13.22
CA ASN A 171 -3.44 12.18 13.88
C ASN A 171 -2.85 13.14 12.85
N HIS A 172 -3.52 14.25 12.62
CA HIS A 172 -3.15 15.22 11.59
C HIS A 172 -1.76 15.83 11.81
N GLN A 173 -1.49 16.26 13.05
CA GLN A 173 -0.20 16.89 13.36
C GLN A 173 0.96 15.91 13.16
N GLN A 174 0.76 14.66 13.55
CA GLN A 174 1.75 13.59 13.36
C GLN A 174 1.98 13.29 11.87
N LEU A 175 0.91 13.26 11.06
CA LEU A 175 1.03 13.02 9.62
C LEU A 175 1.85 14.13 8.95
N ILE A 176 1.51 15.40 9.19
CA ILE A 176 2.22 16.55 8.67
C ILE A 176 3.71 16.52 9.05
N GLN A 177 4.00 16.27 10.33
CA GLN A 177 5.38 16.18 10.82
C GLN A 177 6.14 15.03 10.13
N ASN A 178 5.55 13.84 10.06
CA ASN A 178 6.19 12.69 9.42
C ASN A 178 6.46 12.89 7.93
N ILE A 179 5.52 13.53 7.19
CA ILE A 179 5.75 13.84 5.77
C ILE A 179 6.97 14.77 5.63
N LYS A 180 7.03 15.84 6.41
CA LYS A 180 8.17 16.80 6.39
C LYS A 180 9.49 16.13 6.72
N GLU A 181 9.53 15.35 7.81
CA GLU A 181 10.78 14.79 8.34
C GLU A 181 11.26 13.55 7.59
N LYS A 182 10.33 12.75 7.00
CA LYS A 182 10.67 11.44 6.44
C LYS A 182 10.49 11.35 4.94
N LEU A 183 9.51 12.03 4.35
CA LEU A 183 9.28 12.00 2.91
C LEU A 183 9.91 13.17 2.17
N PHE A 184 9.82 14.39 2.69
CA PHE A 184 10.39 15.56 2.05
C PHE A 184 11.93 15.63 2.10
N VAL A 185 12.57 14.69 2.78
CA VAL A 185 14.02 14.50 2.73
C VAL A 185 14.46 13.60 1.57
N LEU A 186 13.52 12.93 0.90
CA LEU A 186 13.78 12.15 -0.30
C LEU A 186 14.10 13.08 -1.49
N PRO A 187 14.78 12.58 -2.54
CA PRO A 187 15.07 13.38 -3.73
C PRO A 187 13.80 13.97 -4.36
N ASP A 188 13.89 15.19 -4.89
CA ASP A 188 12.74 15.88 -5.47
C ASP A 188 12.14 15.17 -6.69
N ASP A 189 12.97 14.44 -7.44
CA ASP A 189 12.55 13.60 -8.55
C ASP A 189 11.99 12.23 -8.14
N CYS A 190 11.94 11.93 -6.85
CA CYS A 190 11.32 10.71 -6.33
C CYS A 190 9.83 10.70 -6.64
N LYS A 191 9.40 9.70 -7.40
CA LYS A 191 8.02 9.50 -7.79
C LYS A 191 7.22 8.90 -6.63
N VAL A 192 6.09 9.48 -6.32
CA VAL A 192 5.18 8.99 -5.28
C VAL A 192 3.97 8.34 -5.93
N TYR A 193 3.74 7.08 -5.60
CA TYR A 193 2.60 6.28 -6.00
C TYR A 193 1.65 6.14 -4.81
N PRO A 194 0.55 6.90 -4.78
CA PRO A 194 -0.36 6.94 -3.63
C PRO A 194 -1.38 5.81 -3.65
N GLY A 195 -2.04 5.56 -2.52
CA GLY A 195 -3.15 4.61 -2.43
C GLY A 195 -4.37 5.01 -3.26
N HIS A 196 -4.54 6.30 -3.56
CA HIS A 196 -5.64 6.81 -4.39
C HIS A 196 -5.16 7.91 -5.33
N GLY A 197 -5.79 7.97 -6.53
CA GLY A 197 -5.55 9.01 -7.51
C GLY A 197 -4.20 8.90 -8.24
N PRO A 198 -3.77 9.98 -8.90
CA PRO A 198 -2.59 9.96 -9.76
C PRO A 198 -1.29 10.03 -8.96
N ALA A 199 -0.22 9.52 -9.58
CA ALA A 199 1.14 9.67 -9.07
C ALA A 199 1.58 11.14 -9.05
N THR A 200 2.50 11.45 -8.13
CA THR A 200 3.12 12.77 -7.99
C THR A 200 4.63 12.65 -7.80
N THR A 201 5.30 13.71 -7.40
CA THR A 201 6.72 13.71 -7.01
C THR A 201 6.94 14.45 -5.70
N ILE A 202 7.97 14.09 -4.96
CA ILE A 202 8.35 14.78 -3.72
C ILE A 202 8.56 16.28 -3.97
N GLY A 203 9.24 16.65 -5.05
CA GLY A 203 9.50 18.06 -5.38
C GLY A 203 8.24 18.85 -5.69
N PHE A 204 7.27 18.25 -6.40
CA PHE A 204 5.99 18.88 -6.67
C PHE A 204 5.22 19.14 -5.36
N GLU A 205 5.12 18.14 -4.50
CA GLU A 205 4.37 18.26 -3.25
C GLU A 205 5.01 19.26 -2.25
N LYS A 206 6.34 19.34 -2.19
CA LYS A 206 7.03 20.36 -1.40
C LYS A 206 6.65 21.79 -1.80
N GLN A 207 6.39 22.01 -3.09
CA GLN A 207 6.19 23.35 -3.64
C GLN A 207 4.71 23.74 -3.77
N HIS A 208 3.82 22.78 -3.97
CA HIS A 208 2.44 23.05 -4.40
C HIS A 208 1.38 22.43 -3.50
N ASN A 209 1.75 21.54 -2.58
CA ASN A 209 0.76 20.91 -1.71
C ASN A 209 0.25 21.92 -0.67
N PRO A 210 -1.08 22.20 -0.62
CA PRO A 210 -1.64 23.26 0.22
C PRO A 210 -1.58 22.98 1.73
N PHE A 211 -1.14 21.79 2.15
CA PHE A 211 -0.98 21.42 3.56
C PHE A 211 0.39 21.79 4.14
N PHE A 212 1.33 22.30 3.32
CA PHE A 212 2.72 22.58 3.75
C PHE A 212 3.17 24.01 3.55
#